data_12b7caaa4beeaf9cbce1a6a90552b922
#
_entry.id   12b7caaa4beeaf9cbce1a6a90552b922
#
_cell.length_a   1.000
_cell.length_b   1.000
_cell.length_c   1.000
_cell.angle_alpha   90.00
_cell.angle_beta   90.00
_cell.angle_gamma   90.00
#
_symmetry.space_group_name_H-M   'P 1'
#
loop_
_entity.id
_entity.type
_entity.pdbx_description
1 polymer ?
#
loop_
_entity_poly.entity_id
_entity_poly.type
_entity_poly.pdbx_seq_one_letter_code
_entity_poly.pdbx_strand_id
1 'polypeptide(L)'
;IALAVRKKQVQLLAFDILAIDDLDLRKLPLTARKQLLARLLCGKGYVRLLEHVVGDGRGLFQFCERFDLEGVIAKRADSPYVMGPERSRHWCKHKHMHSDDFVVVGYTRGKGSRNGLGALELASYVDGELITRGRVGSGLDDKSITSLQTQLDAIAVDSCAAQGELMPAPQGRVFVKPELVVSVTHAG
;
A
#
# COMPACT_ATOMS: atom_id res chain seq x y z
N ILE A 1 -0.56 12.21 9.79
CA ILE A 1 0.08 12.58 11.08
C ILE A 1 -0.67 13.76 11.75
N ALA A 2 -1.12 14.77 11.00
CA ALA A 2 -1.78 15.96 11.58
C ALA A 2 -3.17 15.72 12.24
N LEU A 3 -3.88 14.64 11.90
CA LEU A 3 -5.20 14.31 12.45
C LEU A 3 -5.16 13.56 13.79
N ALA A 4 -4.01 12.98 14.17
CA ALA A 4 -3.86 12.22 15.43
C ALA A 4 -3.63 13.11 16.65
N VAL A 5 -3.46 14.43 16.49
CA VAL A 5 -3.05 15.35 17.57
C VAL A 5 -4.22 15.82 18.45
N ARG A 6 -5.46 15.51 18.10
CA ARG A 6 -6.59 15.86 18.97
C ARG A 6 -6.80 14.83 20.09
N LYS A 7 -6.11 15.03 21.23
CA LYS A 7 -6.38 14.40 22.56
C LYS A 7 -6.10 12.89 22.70
N LYS A 8 -5.24 12.24 21.90
CA LYS A 8 -4.73 10.91 22.22
C LYS A 8 -3.23 10.97 22.48
N GLN A 9 -2.77 10.27 23.49
CA GLN A 9 -1.35 10.12 23.77
C GLN A 9 -0.67 9.45 22.56
N VAL A 10 0.22 10.17 21.89
CA VAL A 10 1.01 9.63 20.78
C VAL A 10 2.10 8.76 21.39
N GLN A 11 2.18 7.51 20.94
CA GLN A 11 3.22 6.57 21.33
C GLN A 11 4.14 6.31 20.14
N LEU A 12 5.45 6.45 20.34
CA LEU A 12 6.46 6.11 19.34
C LEU A 12 6.87 4.65 19.49
N LEU A 13 6.72 3.87 18.43
CA LEU A 13 7.17 2.48 18.38
C LEU A 13 8.51 2.40 17.64
N ALA A 14 9.59 2.12 18.37
CA ALA A 14 10.93 1.99 17.80
C ALA A 14 11.18 0.52 17.43
N PHE A 15 11.61 0.26 16.22
CA PHE A 15 11.85 -1.09 15.71
C PHE A 15 13.32 -1.41 15.39
N ASP A 16 14.20 -0.40 15.37
CA ASP A 16 15.65 -0.54 15.15
C ASP A 16 16.38 0.65 15.76
N ILE A 17 17.69 0.53 15.94
CA ILE A 17 18.58 1.62 16.38
C ILE A 17 19.81 1.67 15.49
N LEU A 18 20.14 2.87 15.00
CA LEU A 18 21.19 3.08 14.00
C LEU A 18 22.44 3.74 14.58
N ALA A 19 22.27 4.51 15.65
CA ALA A 19 23.37 5.16 16.36
C ALA A 19 23.03 5.35 17.84
N ILE A 20 24.04 5.45 18.68
CA ILE A 20 23.96 5.89 20.07
C ILE A 20 25.11 6.89 20.25
N ASP A 21 24.77 8.13 20.57
CA ASP A 21 25.73 9.24 20.62
C ASP A 21 26.54 9.29 19.31
N ASP A 22 27.86 9.23 19.37
CA ASP A 22 28.75 9.21 18.19
C ASP A 22 29.03 7.81 17.64
N LEU A 23 28.42 6.77 18.20
CA LEU A 23 28.67 5.38 17.81
C LEU A 23 27.68 4.92 16.71
N ASP A 24 28.18 4.65 15.53
CA ASP A 24 27.41 4.07 14.40
C ASP A 24 27.19 2.56 14.60
N LEU A 25 25.93 2.15 14.72
CA LEU A 25 25.52 0.75 14.95
C LEU A 25 25.08 0.02 13.68
N ARG A 26 25.01 0.69 12.53
CA ARG A 26 24.45 0.14 11.29
C ARG A 26 25.15 -1.13 10.79
N LYS A 27 26.44 -1.28 11.09
CA LYS A 27 27.22 -2.46 10.72
C LYS A 27 26.95 -3.68 11.61
N LEU A 28 26.34 -3.49 12.78
CA LEU A 28 26.01 -4.59 13.67
C LEU A 28 24.86 -5.44 13.11
N PRO A 29 24.79 -6.73 13.45
CA PRO A 29 23.63 -7.58 13.18
C PRO A 29 22.33 -6.97 13.74
N LEU A 30 21.21 -7.17 13.06
CA LEU A 30 19.88 -6.69 13.52
C LEU A 30 19.57 -7.13 14.95
N THR A 31 19.89 -8.38 15.30
CA THR A 31 19.68 -8.92 16.65
C THR A 31 20.42 -8.11 17.72
N ALA A 32 21.69 -7.75 17.48
CA ALA A 32 22.47 -6.95 18.39
C ALA A 32 21.88 -5.53 18.55
N ARG A 33 21.49 -4.90 17.44
CA ARG A 33 20.85 -3.57 17.48
C ARG A 33 19.53 -3.62 18.27
N LYS A 34 18.70 -4.64 18.05
CA LYS A 34 17.43 -4.80 18.81
C LYS A 34 17.65 -5.05 20.30
N GLN A 35 18.69 -5.79 20.68
CA GLN A 35 19.05 -6.00 22.09
C GLN A 35 19.47 -4.67 22.76
N LEU A 36 20.28 -3.86 22.06
CA LEU A 36 20.65 -2.53 22.55
C LEU A 36 19.43 -1.61 22.70
N LEU A 37 18.57 -1.58 21.69
CA LEU A 37 17.34 -0.80 21.70
C LEU A 37 16.43 -1.20 22.89
N ALA A 38 16.25 -2.49 23.13
CA ALA A 38 15.45 -2.99 24.24
C ALA A 38 15.98 -2.51 25.60
N ARG A 39 17.30 -2.55 25.79
CA ARG A 39 17.94 -2.04 27.03
C ARG A 39 17.76 -0.54 27.21
N LEU A 40 17.88 0.24 26.12
CA LEU A 40 17.73 1.69 26.16
C LEU A 40 16.29 2.14 26.45
N LEU A 41 15.31 1.38 25.99
CA LEU A 41 13.88 1.74 26.12
C LEU A 41 13.21 1.17 27.37
N CYS A 42 13.93 0.40 28.17
CA CYS A 42 13.41 -0.16 29.42
C CYS A 42 12.90 0.97 30.35
N GLY A 43 11.60 0.94 30.67
CA GLY A 43 10.97 1.92 31.58
C GLY A 43 10.67 3.31 30.99
N LYS A 44 10.82 3.55 29.69
CA LYS A 44 10.53 4.86 29.04
C LYS A 44 9.12 4.88 28.43
N GLY A 45 8.23 5.71 29.00
CA GLY A 45 6.77 5.66 28.75
C GLY A 45 6.28 6.03 27.36
N TYR A 46 6.87 7.01 26.66
CA TYR A 46 6.37 7.49 25.35
C TYR A 46 6.98 6.76 24.14
N VAL A 47 8.14 6.14 24.33
CA VAL A 47 8.82 5.35 23.30
C VAL A 47 8.85 3.91 23.74
N ARG A 48 8.32 3.00 22.90
CA ARG A 48 8.31 1.57 23.17
C ARG A 48 9.04 0.82 22.08
N LEU A 49 9.62 -0.30 22.47
CA LEU A 49 10.13 -1.28 21.50
C LEU A 49 8.93 -1.87 20.73
N LEU A 50 9.00 -1.88 19.41
CA LEU A 50 8.10 -2.67 18.59
C LEU A 50 8.47 -4.15 18.76
N GLU A 51 7.53 -4.92 19.32
CA GLU A 51 7.68 -6.36 19.50
C GLU A 51 7.91 -7.08 18.15
N HIS A 52 8.53 -8.24 18.20
CA HIS A 52 8.81 -9.04 17.03
C HIS A 52 8.78 -10.53 17.37
N VAL A 53 8.52 -11.36 16.37
CA VAL A 53 8.54 -12.79 16.47
C VAL A 53 9.78 -13.33 15.78
N VAL A 54 10.45 -14.32 16.38
CA VAL A 54 11.62 -14.99 15.80
C VAL A 54 11.23 -16.39 15.36
N GLY A 55 11.48 -16.72 14.09
CA GLY A 55 11.26 -18.06 13.54
C GLY A 55 9.84 -18.33 13.04
N ASP A 56 8.79 -17.76 13.63
CA ASP A 56 7.40 -17.96 13.22
C ASP A 56 6.80 -16.77 12.46
N GLY A 57 7.38 -16.44 11.31
CA GLY A 57 6.85 -15.40 10.43
C GLY A 57 5.50 -15.75 9.82
N ARG A 58 5.22 -17.06 9.62
CA ARG A 58 3.93 -17.51 9.07
C ARG A 58 2.79 -17.29 10.07
N GLY A 59 2.98 -17.67 11.33
CA GLY A 59 1.97 -17.45 12.37
C GLY A 59 1.69 -15.97 12.59
N LEU A 60 2.72 -15.12 12.57
CA LEU A 60 2.53 -13.67 12.64
C LEU A 60 1.77 -13.12 11.42
N PHE A 61 2.02 -13.63 10.22
CA PHE A 61 1.29 -13.22 9.01
C PHE A 61 -0.19 -13.63 9.08
N GLN A 62 -0.49 -14.87 9.50
CA GLN A 62 -1.87 -15.32 9.74
C GLN A 62 -2.59 -14.49 10.80
N PHE A 63 -1.88 -14.05 11.84
CA PHE A 63 -2.43 -13.08 12.80
C PHE A 63 -2.79 -11.76 12.11
N CYS A 64 -1.92 -11.22 11.23
CA CYS A 64 -2.22 -10.02 10.47
C CYS A 64 -3.46 -10.19 9.58
N GLU A 65 -3.60 -11.30 8.89
CA GLU A 65 -4.79 -11.61 8.08
C GLU A 65 -6.06 -11.65 8.93
N ARG A 66 -6.01 -12.34 10.08
CA ARG A 66 -7.16 -12.47 10.99
C ARG A 66 -7.64 -11.13 11.57
N PHE A 67 -6.74 -10.18 11.80
CA PHE A 67 -7.03 -8.88 12.39
C PHE A 67 -7.01 -7.73 11.40
N ASP A 68 -7.01 -8.05 10.11
CA ASP A 68 -7.01 -7.09 9.00
C ASP A 68 -5.91 -6.02 9.11
N LEU A 69 -4.68 -6.48 9.42
CA LEU A 69 -3.50 -5.64 9.47
C LEU A 69 -2.78 -5.65 8.12
N GLU A 70 -2.05 -4.58 7.80
CA GLU A 70 -1.35 -4.41 6.50
C GLU A 70 -0.42 -5.58 6.14
N GLY A 71 0.12 -6.29 7.13
CA GLY A 71 1.04 -7.41 6.93
C GLY A 71 2.32 -7.30 7.76
N VAL A 72 3.37 -8.00 7.35
CA VAL A 72 4.61 -8.15 8.11
C VAL A 72 5.83 -7.75 7.29
N ILE A 73 6.90 -7.35 7.98
CA ILE A 73 8.24 -7.18 7.40
C ILE A 73 9.16 -8.24 8.01
N ALA A 74 9.50 -9.26 7.23
CA ALA A 74 10.50 -10.23 7.59
C ALA A 74 11.90 -9.61 7.42
N LYS A 75 12.73 -9.70 8.47
CA LYS A 75 14.07 -9.14 8.48
C LYS A 75 15.09 -10.21 8.82
N ARG A 76 16.16 -10.28 8.06
CA ARG A 76 17.24 -11.24 8.31
C ARG A 76 17.99 -10.87 9.60
N ALA A 77 18.09 -11.80 10.54
CA ALA A 77 18.55 -11.58 11.91
C ALA A 77 20.01 -11.11 12.02
N ASP A 78 20.88 -11.65 11.16
CA ASP A 78 22.32 -11.33 11.10
C ASP A 78 22.66 -10.14 10.18
N SER A 79 21.65 -9.45 9.62
CA SER A 79 21.89 -8.40 8.62
C SER A 79 22.34 -7.07 9.23
N PRO A 80 23.25 -6.35 8.56
CA PRO A 80 23.50 -4.94 8.84
C PRO A 80 22.31 -4.11 8.39
N TYR A 81 22.29 -2.83 8.77
CA TYR A 81 21.34 -1.85 8.23
C TYR A 81 21.89 -1.27 6.93
N VAL A 82 21.21 -1.53 5.83
CA VAL A 82 21.59 -1.00 4.50
C VAL A 82 20.88 0.33 4.28
N MET A 83 21.67 1.38 4.03
CA MET A 83 21.15 2.70 3.66
C MET A 83 21.12 2.87 2.15
N GLY A 84 20.27 3.77 1.69
CA GLY A 84 20.18 4.14 0.27
C GLY A 84 18.79 3.96 -0.31
N PRO A 85 18.58 4.36 -1.58
CA PRO A 85 17.29 4.29 -2.26
C PRO A 85 16.93 2.86 -2.67
N GLU A 86 17.89 1.95 -2.70
CA GLU A 86 17.67 0.55 -3.08
C GLU A 86 16.99 -0.24 -1.96
N ARG A 87 16.08 -1.13 -2.37
CA ARG A 87 15.44 -2.02 -1.41
C ARG A 87 16.46 -3.01 -0.84
N SER A 88 16.56 -3.07 0.48
CA SER A 88 17.41 -4.05 1.15
C SER A 88 16.95 -5.48 0.84
N ARG A 89 17.88 -6.33 0.37
CA ARG A 89 17.64 -7.77 0.17
C ARG A 89 17.43 -8.53 1.49
N HIS A 90 17.71 -7.89 2.62
CA HIS A 90 17.57 -8.45 3.96
C HIS A 90 16.19 -8.20 4.57
N TRP A 91 15.36 -7.39 3.92
CA TRP A 91 14.01 -7.04 4.39
C TRP A 91 12.99 -7.39 3.32
N CYS A 92 12.07 -8.27 3.66
CA CYS A 92 10.99 -8.70 2.76
C CYS A 92 9.65 -8.24 3.34
N LYS A 93 8.92 -7.42 2.59
CA LYS A 93 7.56 -6.99 2.97
C LYS A 93 6.55 -8.00 2.41
N HIS A 94 5.75 -8.56 3.30
CA HIS A 94 4.60 -9.41 2.97
C HIS A 94 3.34 -8.67 3.39
N LYS A 95 2.57 -8.23 2.40
CA LYS A 95 1.31 -7.53 2.62
C LYS A 95 0.16 -8.53 2.67
N HIS A 96 -0.79 -8.29 3.57
CA HIS A 96 -2.13 -8.85 3.44
C HIS A 96 -2.82 -8.16 2.25
N MET A 97 -3.36 -8.95 1.35
CA MET A 97 -3.97 -8.47 0.12
C MET A 97 -5.45 -8.83 0.11
N HIS A 98 -6.27 -7.85 -0.16
CA HIS A 98 -7.71 -8.00 -0.38
C HIS A 98 -8.00 -8.11 -1.87
N SER A 99 -9.12 -8.68 -2.21
CA SER A 99 -9.64 -8.68 -3.58
C SER A 99 -11.10 -8.30 -3.54
N ASP A 100 -11.42 -7.14 -4.09
CA ASP A 100 -12.76 -6.60 -4.13
C ASP A 100 -13.20 -6.31 -5.56
N ASP A 101 -14.51 -6.35 -5.79
CA ASP A 101 -15.10 -6.04 -7.07
C ASP A 101 -15.50 -4.56 -7.15
N PHE A 102 -15.07 -3.91 -8.22
CA PHE A 102 -15.35 -2.51 -8.48
C PHE A 102 -16.01 -2.30 -9.84
N VAL A 103 -16.91 -1.33 -9.88
CA VAL A 103 -17.50 -0.84 -11.12
C VAL A 103 -16.54 0.11 -11.81
N VAL A 104 -16.31 -0.08 -13.10
CA VAL A 104 -15.51 0.86 -13.91
C VAL A 104 -16.39 2.01 -14.33
N VAL A 105 -16.01 3.24 -13.97
CA VAL A 105 -16.74 4.49 -14.30
C VAL A 105 -15.99 5.38 -15.27
N GLY A 106 -14.80 4.98 -15.66
CA GLY A 106 -13.98 5.69 -16.63
C GLY A 106 -12.58 5.10 -16.74
N TYR A 107 -11.79 5.72 -17.58
CA TYR A 107 -10.36 5.42 -17.67
C TYR A 107 -9.56 6.70 -18.00
N THR A 108 -8.28 6.71 -17.63
CA THR A 108 -7.35 7.76 -18.02
C THR A 108 -6.57 7.34 -19.25
N ARG A 109 -6.15 8.31 -20.05
CA ARG A 109 -5.25 8.06 -21.18
C ARG A 109 -3.83 7.79 -20.68
N GLY A 110 -3.16 6.84 -21.30
CA GLY A 110 -1.77 6.45 -20.98
C GLY A 110 -0.75 7.44 -21.54
N LYS A 111 0.53 7.23 -21.15
CA LYS A 111 1.69 7.99 -21.65
C LYS A 111 2.60 7.12 -22.50
N GLY A 112 3.22 7.73 -23.52
CA GLY A 112 4.29 7.11 -24.31
C GLY A 112 3.83 5.86 -25.07
N SER A 113 4.52 4.74 -24.89
CA SER A 113 4.20 3.46 -25.57
C SER A 113 2.83 2.88 -25.19
N ARG A 114 2.23 3.32 -24.07
CA ARG A 114 0.84 3.00 -23.67
C ARG A 114 -0.12 4.08 -24.16
N ASN A 115 -0.10 4.39 -25.46
CA ASN A 115 -1.07 5.30 -26.09
C ASN A 115 -2.46 4.65 -26.12
N GLY A 116 -3.22 4.80 -25.05
CA GLY A 116 -4.53 4.20 -24.92
C GLY A 116 -4.99 4.23 -23.47
N LEU A 117 -5.32 3.09 -22.92
CA LEU A 117 -5.76 2.93 -21.55
C LEU A 117 -4.57 3.03 -20.59
N GLY A 118 -4.56 4.05 -19.75
CA GLY A 118 -3.55 4.25 -18.70
C GLY A 118 -3.94 3.60 -17.38
N ALA A 119 -5.12 3.93 -16.86
CA ALA A 119 -5.68 3.37 -15.64
C ALA A 119 -7.21 3.39 -15.67
N LEU A 120 -7.86 2.42 -15.03
CA LEU A 120 -9.31 2.40 -14.81
C LEU A 120 -9.66 3.27 -13.62
N GLU A 121 -10.71 4.09 -13.72
CA GLU A 121 -11.35 4.79 -12.61
C GLU A 121 -12.41 3.86 -12.01
N LEU A 122 -12.33 3.65 -10.71
CA LEU A 122 -13.11 2.67 -9.99
C LEU A 122 -14.13 3.30 -9.06
N ALA A 123 -15.27 2.65 -8.92
CA ALA A 123 -16.32 3.03 -7.97
C ALA A 123 -16.95 1.78 -7.33
N SER A 124 -17.60 1.96 -6.21
CA SER A 124 -18.43 0.93 -5.56
C SER A 124 -19.74 1.52 -5.08
N TYR A 125 -20.77 0.70 -4.95
CA TYR A 125 -22.04 1.10 -4.38
C TYR A 125 -21.94 1.20 -2.85
N VAL A 126 -22.43 2.32 -2.32
CA VAL A 126 -22.60 2.58 -0.90
C VAL A 126 -24.01 3.14 -0.71
N ASP A 127 -24.86 2.48 0.03
CA ASP A 127 -26.25 2.88 0.29
C ASP A 127 -27.05 3.17 -1.00
N GLY A 128 -26.74 2.45 -2.10
CA GLY A 128 -27.38 2.60 -3.40
C GLY A 128 -26.78 3.68 -4.31
N GLU A 129 -25.83 4.47 -3.82
CA GLU A 129 -25.09 5.48 -4.57
C GLU A 129 -23.73 4.95 -5.04
N LEU A 130 -23.32 5.33 -6.25
CA LEU A 130 -22.04 4.94 -6.82
C LEU A 130 -20.97 5.95 -6.40
N ILE A 131 -20.01 5.52 -5.59
CA ILE A 131 -18.97 6.37 -4.98
C ILE A 131 -17.60 6.01 -5.54
N THR A 132 -16.81 7.00 -5.95
CA THR A 132 -15.45 6.83 -6.45
C THR A 132 -14.53 6.16 -5.41
N ARG A 133 -13.67 5.23 -5.86
CA ARG A 133 -12.71 4.49 -5.01
C ARG A 133 -11.26 4.68 -5.42
N GLY A 134 -11.00 5.47 -6.44
CA GLY A 134 -9.67 5.71 -6.95
C GLY A 134 -9.43 5.02 -8.29
N ARG A 135 -8.19 4.65 -8.57
CA ARG A 135 -7.84 4.07 -9.88
C ARG A 135 -6.85 2.91 -9.79
N VAL A 136 -6.89 2.04 -10.79
CA VAL A 136 -5.93 0.95 -10.98
C VAL A 136 -5.31 1.03 -12.37
N GLY A 137 -3.96 0.99 -12.43
CA GLY A 137 -3.21 1.08 -13.70
C GLY A 137 -2.20 -0.06 -13.92
N SER A 138 -2.29 -1.14 -13.14
CA SER A 138 -1.40 -2.30 -13.21
C SER A 138 -2.23 -3.59 -13.21
N GLY A 139 -1.60 -4.70 -13.61
CA GLY A 139 -2.25 -6.02 -13.62
C GLY A 139 -2.88 -6.43 -14.96
N LEU A 140 -2.81 -5.58 -15.99
CA LEU A 140 -3.28 -5.89 -17.34
C LEU A 140 -2.08 -6.07 -18.28
N ASP A 141 -2.11 -7.08 -19.13
CA ASP A 141 -1.19 -7.25 -20.25
C ASP A 141 -1.66 -6.44 -21.49
N ASP A 142 -0.79 -6.29 -22.47
CA ASP A 142 -1.04 -5.46 -23.67
C ASP A 142 -2.27 -5.93 -24.47
N LYS A 143 -2.53 -7.24 -24.51
CA LYS A 143 -3.70 -7.80 -25.22
C LYS A 143 -4.99 -7.46 -24.50
N SER A 144 -5.00 -7.64 -23.19
CA SER A 144 -6.14 -7.29 -22.32
C SER A 144 -6.42 -5.80 -22.36
N ILE A 145 -5.39 -4.93 -22.36
CA ILE A 145 -5.54 -3.48 -22.49
C ILE A 145 -6.27 -3.11 -23.78
N THR A 146 -5.87 -3.66 -24.92
CA THR A 146 -6.48 -3.34 -26.23
C THR A 146 -7.95 -3.78 -26.29
N SER A 147 -8.24 -4.99 -25.84
CA SER A 147 -9.61 -5.51 -25.80
C SER A 147 -10.50 -4.70 -24.85
N LEU A 148 -10.00 -4.40 -23.67
CA LEU A 148 -10.71 -3.64 -22.64
C LEU A 148 -10.97 -2.21 -23.09
N GLN A 149 -10.00 -1.56 -23.73
CA GLN A 149 -10.19 -0.23 -24.28
C GLN A 149 -11.31 -0.18 -25.32
N THR A 150 -11.34 -1.14 -26.25
CA THR A 150 -12.42 -1.22 -27.26
C THR A 150 -13.80 -1.36 -26.61
N GLN A 151 -13.92 -2.16 -25.56
CA GLN A 151 -15.16 -2.31 -24.80
C GLN A 151 -15.56 -1.02 -24.09
N LEU A 152 -14.60 -0.34 -23.45
CA LEU A 152 -14.86 0.91 -22.73
C LEU A 152 -15.22 2.07 -23.67
N ASP A 153 -14.56 2.15 -24.83
CA ASP A 153 -14.88 3.19 -25.85
C ASP A 153 -16.31 3.03 -26.41
N ALA A 154 -16.81 1.80 -26.51
CA ALA A 154 -18.18 1.51 -26.97
C ALA A 154 -19.27 1.99 -26.00
N ILE A 155 -18.94 2.16 -24.73
CA ILE A 155 -19.85 2.61 -23.66
C ILE A 155 -19.48 3.98 -23.09
N ALA A 156 -18.68 4.76 -23.84
CA ALA A 156 -18.26 6.11 -23.42
C ALA A 156 -19.43 7.08 -23.24
N VAL A 157 -19.32 7.94 -22.23
CA VAL A 157 -20.32 8.99 -21.89
C VAL A 157 -19.63 10.30 -21.53
N ASP A 158 -20.39 11.40 -21.50
CA ASP A 158 -19.85 12.74 -21.27
C ASP A 158 -19.55 13.04 -19.79
N SER A 159 -20.16 12.33 -18.84
CA SER A 159 -20.05 12.61 -17.41
C SER A 159 -19.88 11.34 -16.56
N CYS A 160 -19.23 11.51 -15.41
CA CYS A 160 -19.05 10.42 -14.45
C CYS A 160 -20.38 10.06 -13.80
N ALA A 161 -20.70 8.76 -13.75
CA ALA A 161 -21.85 8.25 -13.03
C ALA A 161 -21.63 8.19 -11.50
N ALA A 162 -20.38 8.21 -11.04
CA ALA A 162 -20.03 8.12 -9.63
C ALA A 162 -19.84 9.50 -9.00
N GLN A 163 -20.21 9.62 -7.73
CA GLN A 163 -19.96 10.78 -6.88
C GLN A 163 -18.59 10.70 -6.20
N GLY A 164 -18.06 11.85 -5.81
CA GLY A 164 -16.80 11.97 -5.09
C GLY A 164 -15.67 12.59 -5.91
N GLU A 165 -14.52 12.75 -5.27
CA GLU A 165 -13.36 13.38 -5.87
C GLU A 165 -12.61 12.42 -6.80
N LEU A 166 -12.28 12.89 -7.99
CA LEU A 166 -11.49 12.14 -8.95
C LEU A 166 -10.03 12.62 -8.94
N MET A 167 -9.08 11.70 -8.95
CA MET A 167 -7.66 12.02 -9.01
C MET A 167 -7.31 12.76 -10.31
N PRO A 168 -6.31 13.69 -10.32
CA PRO A 168 -5.89 14.40 -11.53
C PRO A 168 -5.52 13.46 -12.70
N ALA A 169 -5.98 13.81 -13.92
CA ALA A 169 -5.72 13.04 -15.14
C ALA A 169 -5.16 13.96 -16.24
N PRO A 170 -3.87 14.36 -16.18
CA PRO A 170 -3.29 15.36 -17.08
C PRO A 170 -3.25 14.93 -18.56
N GLN A 171 -3.33 13.64 -18.88
CA GLN A 171 -3.43 13.12 -20.25
C GLN A 171 -4.88 13.00 -20.75
N GLY A 172 -5.84 13.39 -19.92
CA GLY A 172 -7.27 13.27 -20.19
C GLY A 172 -7.89 12.01 -19.61
N ARG A 173 -9.20 12.04 -19.54
CA ARG A 173 -10.09 11.01 -19.01
C ARG A 173 -11.25 10.79 -19.95
N VAL A 174 -11.71 9.56 -20.02
CA VAL A 174 -12.95 9.16 -20.68
C VAL A 174 -13.85 8.53 -19.64
N PHE A 175 -15.09 8.99 -19.49
CA PHE A 175 -16.09 8.37 -18.64
C PHE A 175 -16.84 7.31 -19.41
N VAL A 176 -17.33 6.30 -18.70
CA VAL A 176 -18.08 5.18 -19.29
C VAL A 176 -19.32 4.88 -18.46
N LYS A 177 -20.30 4.23 -19.08
CA LYS A 177 -21.43 3.68 -18.36
C LYS A 177 -20.97 2.65 -17.34
N PRO A 178 -21.57 2.59 -16.13
CA PRO A 178 -21.18 1.68 -15.06
C PRO A 178 -21.67 0.25 -15.30
N GLU A 179 -21.27 -0.35 -16.43
CA GLU A 179 -21.71 -1.69 -16.89
C GLU A 179 -20.63 -2.75 -16.73
N LEU A 180 -19.35 -2.34 -16.54
CA LEU A 180 -18.21 -3.25 -16.39
C LEU A 180 -17.78 -3.35 -14.93
N VAL A 181 -17.60 -4.57 -14.45
CA VAL A 181 -17.05 -4.88 -13.12
C VAL A 181 -15.68 -5.54 -13.28
N VAL A 182 -14.75 -5.13 -12.44
CA VAL A 182 -13.40 -5.71 -12.38
C VAL A 182 -13.05 -6.09 -10.94
N SER A 183 -12.41 -7.25 -10.77
CA SER A 183 -11.84 -7.64 -9.48
C SER A 183 -10.44 -7.06 -9.34
N VAL A 184 -10.19 -6.35 -8.26
CA VAL A 184 -8.92 -5.66 -8.01
C VAL A 184 -8.31 -6.13 -6.70
N THR A 185 -7.06 -6.56 -6.79
CA THR A 185 -6.26 -6.91 -5.62
C THR A 185 -5.55 -5.67 -5.09
N HIS A 186 -5.75 -5.35 -3.82
CA HIS A 186 -5.19 -4.15 -3.16
C HIS A 186 -4.75 -4.46 -1.72
N ALA A 187 -4.09 -3.51 -1.08
CA ALA A 187 -3.52 -3.69 0.27
C ALA A 187 -4.29 -2.92 1.36
N GLY A 188 -5.60 -2.71 1.14
CA GLY A 188 -6.43 -1.91 2.04
C GLY A 188 -6.33 -0.42 1.80
#